data_35bd1c0472d8a92e89ba7d7f4836a2a9
#
_entry.id   35bd1c0472d8a92e89ba7d7f4836a2a9
#
_cell.length_a   1.000
_cell.length_b   1.000
_cell.length_c   1.000
_cell.angle_alpha   90.00
_cell.angle_beta   90.00
_cell.angle_gamma   90.00
#
_symmetry.space_group_name_H-M   'P 1'
#
loop_
_entity.id
_entity.type
_entity.pdbx_description
1 polymer ?
#
loop_
_entity_poly.entity_id
_entity_poly.type
_entity_poly.pdbx_seq_one_letter_code
_entity_poly.pdbx_strand_id
1 'polypeptide(L)'
;MNIDRTENIRPSTLDTFVTVKKCGNMIEVRYMRYMPSGCYINKLDKDYYVDKRTGEIKEFQHNESRISDKASVAQSLARLRDLINCNLTNPNNALWITLTYAENMTDTVRLYEDYRRFWHRFCYFLKKRGYPKAECIIAAEPQARGAWHLHCLFCFPKKSPFIANDDIARIWRNGFTKTRRLTGIDNIGLYLTCYLGDMELTESLKAGITKGRNIREVEITDETGKKERKAIIKLSLIHI
;
A
#
# COMPACT_ATOMS: atom_id res chain seq x y z
N MET A 1 10.97 13.19 -6.74
CA MET A 1 12.11 12.25 -6.55
C MET A 1 12.23 11.50 -7.87
N ASN A 2 13.17 11.92 -8.71
CA ASN A 2 13.44 11.23 -9.97
C ASN A 2 14.24 9.97 -9.61
N ILE A 3 13.73 8.82 -9.97
CA ILE A 3 14.45 7.56 -9.82
C ILE A 3 15.12 7.32 -11.18
N ASP A 4 16.30 7.90 -11.36
CA ASP A 4 17.17 7.51 -12.45
C ASP A 4 17.80 6.16 -12.13
N ARG A 5 17.23 5.12 -12.69
CA ARG A 5 17.83 3.79 -12.73
C ARG A 5 18.43 3.58 -14.12
N THR A 6 19.59 4.10 -14.32
CA THR A 6 20.48 3.66 -15.40
C THR A 6 21.37 2.54 -14.88
N GLU A 7 20.82 1.36 -14.65
CA GLU A 7 21.61 0.16 -14.69
C GLU A 7 21.80 -0.19 -16.16
N ASN A 8 23.05 -0.13 -16.63
CA ASN A 8 23.44 -0.71 -17.92
C ASN A 8 23.35 -2.23 -17.85
N ILE A 9 22.11 -2.73 -17.83
CA ILE A 9 21.86 -4.17 -17.96
C ILE A 9 22.06 -4.47 -19.43
N ARG A 10 23.24 -4.95 -19.80
CA ARG A 10 23.47 -5.61 -21.09
C ARG A 10 22.71 -6.94 -21.03
N PRO A 11 21.67 -7.15 -21.87
CA PRO A 11 21.08 -8.47 -21.99
C PRO A 11 22.19 -9.42 -22.43
N SER A 12 22.63 -10.27 -21.53
CA SER A 12 23.63 -11.29 -21.87
C SER A 12 22.90 -12.44 -22.51
N THR A 13 23.07 -12.59 -23.81
CA THR A 13 22.78 -13.79 -24.61
C THR A 13 21.31 -14.09 -24.94
N LEU A 14 21.14 -14.87 -26.01
CA LEU A 14 19.90 -15.33 -26.65
C LEU A 14 18.92 -16.12 -25.73
N ASP A 15 19.29 -16.41 -24.50
CA ASP A 15 18.52 -17.20 -23.54
C ASP A 15 17.85 -16.39 -22.43
N THR A 16 17.61 -15.10 -22.67
CA THR A 16 16.98 -14.24 -21.67
C THR A 16 15.49 -14.08 -21.93
N PHE A 17 14.67 -14.44 -20.96
CA PHE A 17 13.23 -14.17 -21.00
C PHE A 17 12.97 -12.76 -20.50
N VAL A 18 12.12 -12.05 -21.22
CA VAL A 18 11.73 -10.68 -20.88
C VAL A 18 10.24 -10.66 -20.59
N THR A 19 9.88 -10.16 -19.40
CA THR A 19 8.48 -9.84 -19.08
C THR A 19 8.29 -8.34 -19.14
N VAL A 20 7.32 -7.91 -19.92
CA VAL A 20 6.92 -6.49 -20.02
C VAL A 20 5.55 -6.34 -19.39
N LYS A 21 5.45 -5.43 -18.43
CA LYS A 21 4.21 -5.08 -17.75
C LYS A 21 3.94 -3.60 -17.92
N LYS A 22 2.75 -3.26 -18.41
CA LYS A 22 2.30 -1.87 -18.55
C LYS A 22 1.17 -1.59 -17.55
N CYS A 23 1.36 -0.58 -16.70
CA CYS A 23 0.35 -0.09 -15.76
C CYS A 23 0.24 1.44 -15.91
N GLY A 24 -0.81 1.91 -16.60
CA GLY A 24 -0.95 3.33 -16.92
C GLY A 24 0.24 3.86 -17.72
N ASN A 25 0.93 4.85 -17.18
CA ASN A 25 2.13 5.46 -17.77
C ASN A 25 3.43 4.70 -17.44
N MET A 26 3.36 3.67 -16.57
CA MET A 26 4.52 2.91 -16.15
C MET A 26 4.71 1.67 -17.01
N ILE A 27 5.94 1.46 -17.49
CA ILE A 27 6.38 0.25 -18.18
C ILE A 27 7.49 -0.36 -17.34
N GLU A 28 7.25 -1.57 -16.86
CA GLU A 28 8.22 -2.37 -16.10
C GLU A 28 8.73 -3.48 -17.02
N VAL A 29 10.04 -3.51 -17.23
CA VAL A 29 10.70 -4.54 -18.02
C VAL A 29 11.56 -5.37 -17.07
N ARG A 30 11.30 -6.68 -17.00
CA ARG A 30 12.06 -7.63 -16.18
C ARG A 30 12.77 -8.62 -17.06
N TYR A 31 14.07 -8.71 -16.87
CA TYR A 31 14.90 -9.75 -17.48
C TYR A 31 14.98 -10.94 -16.53
N MET A 32 14.71 -12.11 -17.03
CA MET A 32 14.74 -13.36 -16.26
C MET A 32 15.65 -14.37 -16.92
N ARG A 33 16.48 -15.02 -16.11
CA ARG A 33 17.39 -16.06 -16.59
C ARG A 33 16.64 -17.33 -16.99
N TYR A 34 15.51 -17.58 -16.35
CA TYR A 34 14.68 -18.75 -16.59
C TYR A 34 13.24 -18.33 -16.82
N MET A 35 12.53 -19.03 -17.69
CA MET A 35 11.10 -18.82 -17.87
C MET A 35 10.38 -19.15 -16.56
N PRO A 36 9.49 -18.26 -16.06
CA PRO A 36 8.72 -18.58 -14.86
C PRO A 36 7.93 -19.86 -15.10
N SER A 37 8.11 -20.86 -14.25
CA SER A 37 7.22 -22.00 -14.22
C SER A 37 5.82 -21.50 -13.91
N GLY A 38 4.81 -21.92 -14.70
CA GLY A 38 3.41 -21.58 -14.42
C GLY A 38 3.01 -22.02 -13.01
N CYS A 39 1.91 -21.49 -12.51
CA CYS A 39 1.38 -21.88 -11.22
C CYS A 39 0.99 -23.37 -11.25
N TYR A 40 1.76 -24.21 -10.55
CA TYR A 40 1.52 -25.64 -10.43
C TYR A 40 0.66 -26.01 -9.21
N ILE A 41 0.24 -24.98 -8.44
CA ILE A 41 -0.65 -25.15 -7.29
C ILE A 41 -2.08 -24.86 -7.73
N ASN A 42 -2.99 -25.81 -7.50
CA ASN A 42 -4.42 -25.62 -7.62
C ASN A 42 -5.04 -25.63 -6.23
N LYS A 43 -5.49 -24.45 -5.79
CA LYS A 43 -6.10 -24.30 -4.47
C LYS A 43 -7.45 -24.98 -4.45
N LEU A 44 -7.65 -25.91 -3.52
CA LEU A 44 -8.95 -26.57 -3.28
C LEU A 44 -9.82 -25.74 -2.32
N ASP A 45 -9.24 -25.40 -1.17
CA ASP A 45 -9.90 -24.59 -0.14
C ASP A 45 -8.90 -23.71 0.60
N LYS A 46 -9.23 -23.29 1.82
CA LYS A 46 -8.35 -22.46 2.65
C LYS A 46 -7.09 -23.19 3.07
N ASP A 47 -7.17 -24.49 3.34
CA ASP A 47 -6.13 -25.26 4.00
C ASP A 47 -5.42 -26.24 3.05
N TYR A 48 -6.02 -26.61 1.89
CA TYR A 48 -5.51 -27.63 0.97
C TYR A 48 -5.31 -27.14 -0.46
N TYR A 49 -4.31 -27.71 -1.13
CA TYR A 49 -4.03 -27.51 -2.56
C TYR A 49 -3.57 -28.81 -3.24
N VAL A 50 -3.78 -28.89 -4.56
CA VAL A 50 -3.22 -29.95 -5.39
C VAL A 50 -1.95 -29.43 -6.07
N ASP A 51 -0.85 -30.18 -5.95
CA ASP A 51 0.33 -29.97 -6.76
C ASP A 51 0.09 -30.65 -8.14
N LYS A 52 -0.11 -29.83 -9.18
CA LYS A 52 -0.42 -30.30 -10.53
C LYS A 52 0.66 -31.16 -11.16
N ARG A 53 1.89 -31.14 -10.63
CA ARG A 53 3.02 -31.90 -11.13
C ARG A 53 2.99 -33.35 -10.62
N THR A 54 2.53 -33.52 -9.37
CA THR A 54 2.50 -34.82 -8.70
C THR A 54 1.10 -35.40 -8.54
N GLY A 55 0.06 -34.53 -8.66
CA GLY A 55 -1.32 -34.89 -8.38
C GLY A 55 -1.66 -34.99 -6.87
N GLU A 56 -0.66 -34.76 -6.00
CA GLU A 56 -0.84 -34.90 -4.56
C GLU A 56 -1.62 -33.72 -3.96
N ILE A 57 -2.46 -34.04 -2.99
CA ILE A 57 -3.09 -33.02 -2.14
C ILE A 57 -2.15 -32.72 -0.99
N LYS A 58 -1.84 -31.44 -0.81
CA LYS A 58 -0.95 -30.93 0.23
C LYS A 58 -1.65 -29.86 1.07
N GLU A 59 -1.28 -29.75 2.32
CA GLU A 59 -1.76 -28.75 3.24
C GLU A 59 -0.92 -27.48 3.14
N PHE A 60 -1.57 -26.31 3.18
CA PHE A 60 -0.86 -25.05 3.30
C PHE A 60 -0.28 -24.87 4.69
N GLN A 61 0.99 -24.52 4.77
CA GLN A 61 1.55 -24.04 6.03
C GLN A 61 1.07 -22.61 6.26
N HIS A 62 0.19 -22.44 7.25
CA HIS A 62 -0.30 -21.14 7.64
C HIS A 62 0.63 -20.50 8.68
N ASN A 63 1.04 -19.27 8.41
CA ASN A 63 1.67 -18.44 9.42
C ASN A 63 0.60 -17.92 10.39
N GLU A 64 0.95 -17.75 11.66
CA GLU A 64 0.05 -17.25 12.72
C GLU A 64 -0.55 -15.88 12.38
N SER A 65 0.17 -15.06 11.62
CA SER A 65 -0.35 -13.81 11.11
C SER A 65 0.11 -13.56 9.67
N ARG A 66 -0.72 -12.84 8.90
CA ARG A 66 -0.38 -12.42 7.54
C ARG A 66 0.86 -11.53 7.48
N ILE A 67 1.20 -10.87 8.58
CA ILE A 67 2.36 -9.98 8.71
C ILE A 67 3.66 -10.78 8.70
N SER A 68 3.65 -11.99 9.26
CA SER A 68 4.81 -12.88 9.26
C SER A 68 5.13 -13.44 7.87
N ASP A 69 4.18 -13.36 6.93
CA ASP A 69 4.39 -13.78 5.54
C ASP A 69 4.87 -12.61 4.67
N LYS A 70 6.18 -12.42 4.64
CA LYS A 70 6.84 -11.36 3.83
C LYS A 70 6.45 -11.42 2.34
N ALA A 71 6.25 -12.61 1.80
CA ALA A 71 5.88 -12.81 0.39
C ALA A 71 4.45 -12.32 0.13
N SER A 72 3.50 -12.64 1.00
CA SER A 72 2.11 -12.17 0.92
C SER A 72 2.00 -10.65 1.04
N VAL A 73 2.79 -10.04 1.95
CA VAL A 73 2.84 -8.58 2.11
C VAL A 73 3.43 -7.93 0.85
N ALA A 74 4.56 -8.41 0.35
CA ALA A 74 5.18 -7.90 -0.86
C ALA A 74 4.25 -8.00 -2.08
N GLN A 75 3.51 -9.12 -2.22
CA GLN A 75 2.52 -9.29 -3.27
C GLN A 75 1.37 -8.29 -3.15
N SER A 76 0.90 -8.04 -1.93
CA SER A 76 -0.17 -7.05 -1.66
C SER A 76 0.28 -5.63 -2.01
N LEU A 77 1.51 -5.26 -1.64
CA LEU A 77 2.09 -3.96 -2.01
C LEU A 77 2.29 -3.83 -3.52
N ALA A 78 2.75 -4.88 -4.20
CA ALA A 78 2.88 -4.88 -5.65
C ALA A 78 1.53 -4.68 -6.34
N ARG A 79 0.46 -5.36 -5.89
CA ARG A 79 -0.91 -5.17 -6.40
C ARG A 79 -1.43 -3.75 -6.15
N LEU A 80 -1.16 -3.19 -4.96
CA LEU A 80 -1.53 -1.82 -4.62
C LEU A 80 -0.83 -0.81 -5.53
N ARG A 81 0.48 -0.99 -5.75
CA ARG A 81 1.26 -0.18 -6.68
C ARG A 81 0.67 -0.20 -8.08
N ASP A 82 0.34 -1.38 -8.58
CA ASP A 82 -0.23 -1.55 -9.91
C ASP A 82 -1.62 -0.90 -10.01
N LEU A 83 -2.46 -1.10 -8.99
CA LEU A 83 -3.78 -0.47 -8.91
C LEU A 83 -3.67 1.06 -8.97
N ILE A 84 -2.76 1.65 -8.18
CA ILE A 84 -2.54 3.09 -8.18
C ILE A 84 -2.06 3.57 -9.55
N ASN A 85 -1.03 2.94 -10.12
CA ASN A 85 -0.45 3.35 -11.40
C ASN A 85 -1.41 3.20 -12.58
N CYS A 86 -2.28 2.19 -12.58
CA CYS A 86 -3.28 2.00 -13.62
C CYS A 86 -4.42 3.04 -13.56
N ASN A 87 -4.80 3.47 -12.36
CA ASN A 87 -5.95 4.37 -12.17
C ASN A 87 -5.55 5.84 -12.04
N LEU A 88 -4.30 6.12 -11.67
CA LEU A 88 -3.81 7.48 -11.46
C LEU A 88 -2.64 7.79 -12.40
N THR A 89 -2.97 8.14 -13.64
CA THR A 89 -1.97 8.51 -14.67
C THR A 89 -1.54 9.98 -14.59
N ASN A 90 -2.34 10.84 -13.96
CA ASN A 90 -2.03 12.25 -13.75
C ASN A 90 -2.03 12.59 -12.24
N PRO A 91 -0.87 12.92 -11.65
CA PRO A 91 -0.76 13.26 -10.23
C PRO A 91 -1.62 14.45 -9.79
N ASN A 92 -1.97 15.35 -10.73
CA ASN A 92 -2.84 16.49 -10.43
C ASN A 92 -4.30 16.08 -10.15
N ASN A 93 -4.67 14.85 -10.51
CA ASN A 93 -6.01 14.33 -10.29
C ASN A 93 -6.20 13.72 -8.90
N ALA A 94 -5.18 13.78 -8.05
CA ALA A 94 -5.23 13.17 -6.73
C ALA A 94 -4.91 14.12 -5.60
N LEU A 95 -5.46 13.78 -4.43
CA LEU A 95 -5.07 14.32 -3.12
C LEU A 95 -4.66 13.18 -2.21
N TRP A 96 -3.53 13.35 -1.55
CA TRP A 96 -3.05 12.46 -0.50
C TRP A 96 -3.38 13.09 0.85
N ILE A 97 -4.21 12.41 1.64
CA ILE A 97 -4.68 12.89 2.94
C ILE A 97 -4.32 11.87 4.01
N THR A 98 -3.65 12.33 5.05
CA THR A 98 -3.41 11.54 6.26
C THR A 98 -4.40 11.97 7.34
N LEU A 99 -5.14 11.00 7.89
CA LEU A 99 -6.05 11.18 9.01
C LEU A 99 -5.43 10.57 10.26
N THR A 100 -5.29 11.36 11.31
CA THR A 100 -4.61 11.00 12.54
C THR A 100 -5.55 11.19 13.72
N TYR A 101 -5.55 10.26 14.67
CA TYR A 101 -6.29 10.44 15.92
C TYR A 101 -5.52 11.32 16.90
N ALA A 102 -6.23 12.16 17.62
CA ALA A 102 -5.66 12.94 18.72
C ALA A 102 -5.29 12.04 19.91
N GLU A 103 -6.11 11.04 20.18
CA GLU A 103 -5.90 10.01 21.19
C GLU A 103 -5.07 8.83 20.68
N ASN A 104 -4.60 7.97 21.58
CA ASN A 104 -3.93 6.71 21.20
C ASN A 104 -4.96 5.64 20.84
N MET A 105 -5.60 5.79 19.68
CA MET A 105 -6.66 4.92 19.20
C MET A 105 -6.10 3.66 18.57
N THR A 106 -6.32 2.50 19.18
CA THR A 106 -5.79 1.19 18.75
C THR A 106 -6.87 0.23 18.25
N ASP A 107 -8.15 0.56 18.43
CA ASP A 107 -9.28 -0.27 18.03
C ASP A 107 -9.49 -0.24 16.50
N THR A 108 -9.33 -1.41 15.87
CA THR A 108 -9.48 -1.55 14.42
C THR A 108 -10.93 -1.50 13.96
N VAL A 109 -11.90 -1.91 14.79
CA VAL A 109 -13.33 -1.86 14.43
C VAL A 109 -13.76 -0.40 14.38
N ARG A 110 -13.43 0.35 15.42
CA ARG A 110 -13.69 1.78 15.50
C ARG A 110 -13.01 2.54 14.37
N LEU A 111 -11.79 2.16 13.97
CA LEU A 111 -11.08 2.77 12.85
C LEU A 111 -11.92 2.75 11.56
N TYR A 112 -12.50 1.59 11.22
CA TYR A 112 -13.31 1.44 10.02
C TYR A 112 -14.64 2.20 10.09
N GLU A 113 -15.26 2.23 11.26
CA GLU A 113 -16.49 3.00 11.46
C GLU A 113 -16.26 4.50 11.36
N ASP A 114 -15.19 5.00 11.97
CA ASP A 114 -14.81 6.42 11.91
C ASP A 114 -14.46 6.82 10.48
N TYR A 115 -13.74 5.97 9.74
CA TYR A 115 -13.47 6.20 8.34
C TYR A 115 -14.78 6.22 7.51
N ARG A 116 -15.70 5.29 7.73
CA ARG A 116 -16.99 5.27 7.02
C ARG A 116 -17.77 6.56 7.28
N ARG A 117 -17.82 7.03 8.52
CA ARG A 117 -18.44 8.31 8.89
C ARG A 117 -17.75 9.50 8.21
N PHE A 118 -16.42 9.51 8.18
CA PHE A 118 -15.65 10.52 7.46
C PHE A 118 -15.98 10.49 5.96
N TRP A 119 -15.97 9.33 5.34
CA TRP A 119 -16.23 9.17 3.91
C TRP A 119 -17.61 9.70 3.51
N HIS A 120 -18.66 9.37 4.25
CA HIS A 120 -20.00 9.91 4.00
C HIS A 120 -20.04 11.44 4.09
N ARG A 121 -19.44 12.02 5.13
CA ARG A 121 -19.35 13.49 5.28
C ARG A 121 -18.52 14.12 4.17
N PHE A 122 -17.43 13.48 3.77
CA PHE A 122 -16.57 13.97 2.70
C PHE A 122 -17.27 13.95 1.33
N CYS A 123 -17.97 12.88 0.99
CA CYS A 123 -18.79 12.80 -0.23
C CYS A 123 -19.88 13.87 -0.24
N TYR A 124 -20.56 14.08 0.90
CA TYR A 124 -21.55 15.15 1.03
C TYR A 124 -20.92 16.54 0.84
N PHE A 125 -19.76 16.79 1.42
CA PHE A 125 -19.01 18.03 1.25
C PHE A 125 -18.67 18.28 -0.22
N LEU A 126 -18.13 17.26 -0.94
CA LEU A 126 -17.82 17.38 -2.36
C LEU A 126 -19.08 17.73 -3.16
N LYS A 127 -20.17 17.01 -2.93
CA LYS A 127 -21.47 17.27 -3.60
C LYS A 127 -21.97 18.69 -3.34
N LYS A 128 -21.94 19.16 -2.08
CA LYS A 128 -22.40 20.50 -1.69
C LYS A 128 -21.59 21.62 -2.35
N ARG A 129 -20.29 21.37 -2.61
CA ARG A 129 -19.38 22.33 -3.27
C ARG A 129 -19.41 22.24 -4.79
N GLY A 130 -20.19 21.32 -5.37
CA GLY A 130 -20.17 21.08 -6.81
C GLY A 130 -18.87 20.44 -7.31
N TYR A 131 -18.09 19.83 -6.42
CA TYR A 131 -16.87 19.12 -6.78
C TYR A 131 -17.16 17.75 -7.38
N PRO A 132 -16.29 17.24 -8.26
CA PRO A 132 -16.46 15.91 -8.80
C PRO A 132 -16.40 14.84 -7.71
N LYS A 133 -17.09 13.72 -7.95
CA LYS A 133 -16.98 12.53 -7.11
C LYS A 133 -15.55 12.01 -7.12
N ALA A 134 -15.04 11.60 -5.98
CA ALA A 134 -13.74 10.96 -5.83
C ALA A 134 -13.89 9.45 -5.62
N GLU A 135 -12.89 8.70 -6.06
CA GLU A 135 -12.62 7.33 -5.63
C GLU A 135 -11.53 7.38 -4.56
N CYS A 136 -11.48 6.39 -3.67
CA CYS A 136 -10.48 6.39 -2.59
C CYS A 136 -9.79 5.05 -2.45
N ILE A 137 -8.48 5.09 -2.34
CA ILE A 137 -7.63 3.98 -1.91
C ILE A 137 -7.12 4.31 -0.51
N ILE A 138 -7.27 3.38 0.45
CA ILE A 138 -6.93 3.60 1.84
C ILE A 138 -5.93 2.59 2.31
N ALA A 139 -4.95 3.05 3.07
CA ALA A 139 -4.06 2.21 3.83
C ALA A 139 -4.08 2.63 5.31
N ALA A 140 -4.26 1.67 6.19
CA ALA A 140 -4.15 1.86 7.63
C ALA A 140 -2.73 1.51 8.08
N GLU A 141 -2.11 2.41 8.82
CA GLU A 141 -0.76 2.26 9.34
C GLU A 141 -0.74 2.53 10.85
N PRO A 142 -0.13 1.68 11.68
CA PRO A 142 0.06 1.97 13.09
C PRO A 142 1.23 2.94 13.27
N GLN A 143 1.06 3.92 14.14
CA GLN A 143 2.17 4.78 14.60
C GLN A 143 3.07 4.04 15.59
N ALA A 144 4.26 4.61 15.87
CA ALA A 144 5.18 4.10 16.88
C ALA A 144 4.55 3.90 18.28
N ARG A 145 3.54 4.73 18.62
CA ARG A 145 2.76 4.63 19.87
C ARG A 145 1.59 3.63 19.80
N GLY A 146 1.43 2.92 18.66
CA GLY A 146 0.34 1.98 18.42
C GLY A 146 -0.95 2.60 17.84
N ALA A 147 -1.11 3.92 17.88
CA ALA A 147 -2.30 4.58 17.33
C ALA A 147 -2.38 4.43 15.81
N TRP A 148 -3.59 4.26 15.28
CA TRP A 148 -3.82 4.13 13.85
C TRP A 148 -3.75 5.47 13.12
N HIS A 149 -3.11 5.44 11.96
CA HIS A 149 -3.23 6.44 10.90
C HIS A 149 -3.96 5.87 9.70
N LEU A 150 -4.73 6.71 9.02
CA LEU A 150 -5.28 6.38 7.72
C LEU A 150 -4.63 7.25 6.65
N HIS A 151 -4.03 6.59 5.69
CA HIS A 151 -3.53 7.22 4.48
C HIS A 151 -4.56 7.04 3.37
N CYS A 152 -5.14 8.14 2.92
CA CYS A 152 -6.22 8.16 1.94
C CYS A 152 -5.71 8.80 0.64
N LEU A 153 -5.74 8.06 -0.45
CA LEU A 153 -5.51 8.55 -1.80
C LEU A 153 -6.86 8.78 -2.47
N PHE A 154 -7.27 10.05 -2.60
CA PHE A 154 -8.48 10.42 -3.31
C PHE A 154 -8.15 10.69 -4.77
N CYS A 155 -8.76 9.94 -5.68
CA CYS A 155 -8.62 10.06 -7.12
C CYS A 155 -9.85 10.72 -7.71
N PHE A 156 -9.65 11.77 -8.50
CA PHE A 156 -10.71 12.52 -9.18
C PHE A 156 -10.63 12.28 -10.69
N PRO A 157 -11.75 12.34 -11.43
CA PRO A 157 -11.75 12.14 -12.89
C PRO A 157 -11.02 13.25 -13.65
N LYS A 158 -10.84 14.41 -13.02
CA LYS A 158 -10.11 15.58 -13.54
C LYS A 158 -9.20 16.11 -12.42
N LYS A 159 -8.57 17.26 -12.67
CA LYS A 159 -7.74 17.94 -11.66
C LYS A 159 -8.49 18.03 -10.33
N SER A 160 -7.84 17.55 -9.27
CA SER A 160 -8.39 17.57 -7.92
C SER A 160 -8.72 19.00 -7.48
N PRO A 161 -9.87 19.23 -6.85
CA PRO A 161 -10.20 20.54 -6.29
C PRO A 161 -9.21 20.92 -5.20
N PHE A 162 -9.10 22.21 -4.94
CA PHE A 162 -8.44 22.67 -3.72
C PHE A 162 -9.41 22.49 -2.54
N ILE A 163 -8.99 21.72 -1.56
CA ILE A 163 -9.71 21.53 -0.30
C ILE A 163 -8.77 21.95 0.82
N ALA A 164 -9.19 22.93 1.60
CA ALA A 164 -8.40 23.41 2.74
C ALA A 164 -8.25 22.30 3.78
N ASN A 165 -7.06 22.19 4.41
CA ASN A 165 -6.83 21.18 5.43
C ASN A 165 -7.81 21.32 6.63
N ASP A 166 -8.22 22.55 6.95
CA ASP A 166 -9.20 22.82 8.00
C ASP A 166 -10.59 22.26 7.67
N ASP A 167 -10.99 22.26 6.39
CA ASP A 167 -12.22 21.59 5.95
C ASP A 167 -12.13 20.10 6.17
N ILE A 168 -10.98 19.48 5.82
CA ILE A 168 -10.74 18.06 6.07
C ILE A 168 -10.76 17.73 7.55
N ALA A 169 -10.11 18.54 8.38
CA ALA A 169 -10.09 18.38 9.83
C ALA A 169 -11.51 18.46 10.44
N ARG A 170 -12.33 19.41 9.98
CA ARG A 170 -13.74 19.52 10.40
C ARG A 170 -14.58 18.32 9.98
N ILE A 171 -14.27 17.70 8.85
CA ILE A 171 -14.94 16.50 8.38
C ILE A 171 -14.46 15.27 9.15
N TRP A 172 -13.16 15.17 9.45
CA TRP A 172 -12.56 14.07 10.19
C TRP A 172 -13.05 13.99 11.64
N ARG A 173 -12.95 15.07 12.41
CA ARG A 173 -13.42 15.23 13.79
C ARG A 173 -12.69 14.43 14.87
N ASN A 174 -11.77 13.54 14.51
CA ASN A 174 -11.12 12.65 15.48
C ASN A 174 -9.66 13.05 15.77
N GLY A 175 -9.19 14.16 15.18
CA GLY A 175 -7.83 14.64 15.41
C GLY A 175 -7.24 15.39 14.23
N PHE A 176 -5.97 15.16 13.93
CA PHE A 176 -5.20 15.94 12.98
C PHE A 176 -5.31 15.40 11.55
N THR A 177 -5.19 16.31 10.61
CA THR A 177 -5.17 15.95 9.18
C THR A 177 -4.01 16.62 8.49
N LYS A 178 -3.49 15.96 7.44
CA LYS A 178 -2.46 16.51 6.57
C LYS A 178 -2.79 16.21 5.13
N THR A 179 -2.91 17.25 4.33
CA THR A 179 -3.19 17.14 2.90
C THR A 179 -1.93 17.44 2.09
N ARG A 180 -1.64 16.61 1.10
CA ARG A 180 -0.54 16.81 0.14
C ARG A 180 -1.02 16.63 -1.29
N ARG A 181 -0.50 17.44 -2.19
CA ARG A 181 -0.56 17.18 -3.64
C ARG A 181 0.58 16.27 -4.05
N LEU A 182 0.35 15.45 -5.05
CA LEU A 182 1.35 14.50 -5.57
C LEU A 182 2.08 15.03 -6.81
N THR A 183 2.10 16.35 -7.00
CA THR A 183 2.79 17.00 -8.12
C THR A 183 4.28 16.70 -8.12
N GLY A 184 4.85 16.43 -9.29
CA GLY A 184 6.28 16.12 -9.45
C GLY A 184 6.68 14.70 -9.05
N ILE A 185 5.72 13.78 -8.96
CA ILE A 185 5.97 12.37 -8.69
C ILE A 185 5.64 11.57 -9.95
N ASP A 186 6.65 10.96 -10.57
CA ASP A 186 6.48 10.21 -11.82
C ASP A 186 5.85 8.82 -11.58
N ASN A 187 6.24 8.14 -10.49
CA ASN A 187 5.72 6.83 -10.12
C ASN A 187 5.01 6.88 -8.78
N ILE A 188 3.74 7.28 -8.82
CA ILE A 188 2.91 7.49 -7.63
C ILE A 188 2.72 6.18 -6.87
N GLY A 189 2.48 5.08 -7.58
CA GLY A 189 2.29 3.77 -6.96
C GLY A 189 3.53 3.34 -6.17
N LEU A 190 4.72 3.50 -6.73
CA LEU A 190 5.96 3.20 -6.03
C LEU A 190 6.18 4.13 -4.84
N TYR A 191 5.99 5.43 -5.02
CA TYR A 191 6.13 6.43 -3.96
C TYR A 191 5.25 6.11 -2.76
N LEU A 192 3.96 5.83 -3.00
CA LEU A 192 3.00 5.56 -1.93
C LEU A 192 3.23 4.20 -1.27
N THR A 193 3.60 3.18 -2.04
CA THR A 193 3.89 1.85 -1.46
C THR A 193 5.19 1.85 -0.66
N CYS A 194 6.21 2.62 -1.05
CA CYS A 194 7.40 2.82 -0.23
C CYS A 194 7.11 3.63 1.04
N TYR A 195 6.14 4.54 0.98
CA TYR A 195 5.74 5.32 2.15
C TYR A 195 4.92 4.50 3.16
N LEU A 196 4.08 3.59 2.64
CA LEU A 196 3.21 2.70 3.43
C LEU A 196 3.92 1.41 3.86
N GLY A 197 5.01 1.06 3.20
CA GLY A 197 5.77 -0.15 3.47
C GLY A 197 6.96 0.15 4.37
N ASP A 198 6.76 0.17 5.69
CA ASP A 198 7.85 -0.05 6.65
C ASP A 198 8.20 -1.56 6.63
N MET A 199 8.46 -2.10 5.43
CA MET A 199 9.01 -3.45 5.33
C MET A 199 10.49 -3.40 5.72
N GLU A 200 10.94 -4.34 6.55
CA GLU A 200 12.35 -4.71 6.57
C GLU A 200 12.77 -5.03 5.14
N LEU A 201 13.34 -4.05 4.50
CA LEU A 201 13.88 -4.21 3.17
C LEU A 201 15.05 -5.18 3.29
N THR A 202 14.94 -6.32 2.64
CA THR A 202 16.10 -7.18 2.43
C THR A 202 17.25 -6.35 1.85
N GLU A 203 18.50 -6.69 2.13
CA GLU A 203 19.68 -5.91 1.72
C GLU A 203 19.71 -5.60 0.22
N SER A 204 19.14 -6.46 -0.62
CA SER A 204 18.98 -6.25 -2.06
C SER A 204 17.98 -5.13 -2.43
N LEU A 205 17.00 -4.84 -1.57
CA LEU A 205 16.10 -3.69 -1.72
C LEU A 205 16.68 -2.42 -1.10
N LYS A 206 17.55 -2.55 -0.09
CA LYS A 206 18.28 -1.41 0.50
C LYS A 206 19.23 -0.75 -0.50
N ALA A 207 19.83 -1.51 -1.41
CA ALA A 207 20.69 -0.99 -2.46
C ALA A 207 19.97 -0.11 -3.50
N GLY A 208 18.64 -0.26 -3.65
CA GLY A 208 17.82 0.51 -4.60
C GLY A 208 16.99 1.64 -3.99
N ILE A 209 16.92 1.74 -2.65
CA ILE A 209 16.11 2.74 -1.95
C ILE A 209 16.97 3.38 -0.86
N THR A 210 17.95 4.17 -1.29
CA THR A 210 18.74 4.96 -0.36
C THR A 210 17.93 6.14 0.15
N LYS A 211 17.83 6.24 1.48
CA LYS A 211 17.37 7.39 2.27
C LYS A 211 15.87 7.65 2.26
N GLY A 212 15.17 6.91 3.02
CA GLY A 212 13.82 7.29 3.44
C GLY A 212 13.48 6.65 4.77
N ARG A 213 13.61 7.38 5.81
CA ARG A 213 13.00 7.26 7.12
C ARG A 213 11.85 6.27 7.18
N ASN A 214 11.88 5.46 8.20
CA ASN A 214 10.80 4.84 8.96
C ASN A 214 10.74 3.32 8.87
N ILE A 215 11.78 2.68 9.35
CA ILE A 215 11.61 1.39 10.04
C ILE A 215 11.10 1.77 11.43
N ARG A 216 9.86 1.51 11.73
CA ARG A 216 9.29 1.75 13.06
C ARG A 216 9.11 0.42 13.75
N GLU A 217 9.90 0.20 14.77
CA GLU A 217 9.67 -0.85 15.74
C GLU A 217 8.61 -0.38 16.73
N VAL A 218 7.55 -1.13 16.89
CA VAL A 218 6.53 -0.88 17.92
C VAL A 218 6.80 -1.81 19.09
N GLU A 219 6.99 -1.25 20.26
CA GLU A 219 7.02 -2.05 21.50
C GLU A 219 5.59 -2.45 21.87
N ILE A 220 5.32 -3.74 21.83
CA ILE A 220 4.07 -4.32 22.32
C ILE A 220 4.37 -4.99 23.65
N THR A 221 3.61 -4.64 24.66
CA THR A 221 3.66 -5.34 25.95
C THR A 221 2.62 -6.45 25.88
N ASP A 222 3.05 -7.70 26.05
CA ASP A 222 2.15 -8.85 26.11
C ASP A 222 1.39 -8.88 27.45
N GLU A 223 0.45 -9.80 27.59
CA GLU A 223 -0.36 -9.99 28.80
C GLU A 223 0.48 -10.34 30.04
N THR A 224 1.75 -10.70 29.85
CA THR A 224 2.70 -11.04 30.94
C THR A 224 3.60 -9.86 31.31
N GLY A 225 3.44 -8.69 30.69
CA GLY A 225 4.25 -7.50 30.92
C GLY A 225 5.60 -7.49 30.19
N LYS A 226 5.88 -8.48 29.33
CA LYS A 226 7.11 -8.56 28.55
C LYS A 226 7.01 -7.64 27.33
N LYS A 227 7.98 -6.75 27.18
CA LYS A 227 8.07 -5.86 26.03
C LYS A 227 8.73 -6.58 24.87
N GLU A 228 8.03 -6.72 23.77
CA GLU A 228 8.52 -7.29 22.53
C GLU A 228 8.43 -6.23 21.42
N ARG A 229 9.51 -6.06 20.66
CA ARG A 229 9.52 -5.15 19.50
C ARG A 229 8.98 -5.90 18.29
N LYS A 230 7.80 -5.51 17.82
CA LYS A 230 7.19 -6.06 16.60
C LYS A 230 7.02 -4.98 15.55
N ALA A 231 7.46 -5.26 14.33
CA ALA A 231 7.11 -4.45 13.17
C ALA A 231 5.66 -4.79 12.77
N ILE A 232 4.71 -3.88 13.01
CA ILE A 232 3.31 -4.10 12.67
C ILE A 232 2.99 -3.32 11.41
N ILE A 233 2.84 -4.03 10.29
CA ILE A 233 2.30 -3.49 9.05
C ILE A 233 0.94 -4.13 8.81
N LYS A 234 -0.13 -3.39 8.96
CA LYS A 234 -1.46 -3.86 8.59
C LYS A 234 -1.95 -3.09 7.38
N LEU A 235 -1.76 -3.70 6.21
CA LEU A 235 -2.36 -3.21 4.96
C LEU A 235 -3.81 -3.72 4.89
N SER A 236 -4.75 -2.85 5.10
CA SER A 236 -6.15 -3.09 4.75
C SER A 236 -6.48 -2.29 3.50
N LEU A 237 -6.58 -2.98 2.37
CA LEU A 237 -7.08 -2.40 1.14
C LEU A 237 -8.60 -2.40 1.19
N ILE A 238 -9.19 -1.24 1.41
CA ILE A 238 -10.63 -1.04 1.23
C ILE A 238 -10.80 -0.37 -0.12
N HIS A 239 -11.22 -1.16 -1.09
CA HIS A 239 -11.70 -0.65 -2.35
C HIS A 239 -13.18 -0.30 -2.15
N ILE A 240 -13.51 0.98 -2.18
CA ILE A 240 -14.89 1.46 -2.19
C ILE A 240 -15.18 2.10 -3.53
#